data_537ef66f6985dc8669cbfdcf91623693
#
_entry.id   537ef66f6985dc8669cbfdcf91623693
#
_cell.length_a   1.000
_cell.length_b   1.000
_cell.length_c   1.000
_cell.angle_alpha   90.00
_cell.angle_beta   90.00
_cell.angle_gamma   90.00
#
_symmetry.space_group_name_H-M   'P 1'
#
loop_
_entity.id
_entity.type
_entity.pdbx_description
1 polymer ?
#
loop_
_entity_poly.entity_id
_entity_poly.type
_entity_poly.pdbx_seq_one_letter_code
_entity_poly.pdbx_strand_id
1 'polypeptide(L)'
;MSITTAPGSMTSEEIARLSRKHTFFSWSVQGAIDPISIDRAEGVYLYTPEGKRILDFNSQLMSVNIGHGDRRVIDAITAQALKLQYVQPAFATEIRARLGAKLAEILPGDMDKVFFTLGGAEAVENAIKLARHFTGRHKVLARYRSYHGATMGAMTLTGDPRRWPNEPGLVGVVRYPDTHRWGEAEPRPVGESLQGLEDVIRYEGPHTIAAVFLETIVGTNGILIPPDGYIQGVREICDRHDILMVADEVMAGFGRTGKWFAIDHWGVTPDLMTMAKGLTSSYLPLGAVAMTHRIADKFETMYYSGGLTYSSHPVSLAASLATIGVYEEDGLIENAARLDPVMREHHRRLAAKHPSVGATRNLGLFGIVDLVRRRDPWTPLTPFNGTSDEMKAIGRFFRDNGLYTMIANNSIHTNPPLCITDEQLAEGFEIIDRALDIADQAVTG
;
A
#
# COMPACT_ATOMS: atom_id res chain seq x y z
N MET A 1 -17.22 30.59 24.30
CA MET A 1 -15.95 30.88 23.60
C MET A 1 -16.10 30.43 22.16
N SER A 2 -16.06 31.36 21.22
CA SER A 2 -16.17 31.05 19.79
C SER A 2 -14.91 30.29 19.34
N ILE A 3 -15.07 29.09 18.74
CA ILE A 3 -13.99 28.28 18.21
C ILE A 3 -13.48 28.82 16.85
N THR A 4 -13.94 29.99 16.43
CA THR A 4 -13.71 30.57 15.10
C THR A 4 -12.84 31.82 15.09
N THR A 5 -11.74 31.81 15.80
CA THR A 5 -10.62 32.64 15.37
C THR A 5 -9.70 31.74 14.57
N ALA A 6 -9.62 31.93 13.26
CA ALA A 6 -8.52 31.37 12.48
C ALA A 6 -7.22 31.76 13.21
N PRO A 7 -6.39 30.79 13.66
CA PRO A 7 -5.08 31.14 14.20
C PRO A 7 -4.36 31.91 13.12
N GLY A 8 -3.64 32.99 13.47
CA GLY A 8 -2.71 33.61 12.54
C GLY A 8 -1.83 32.52 11.94
N SER A 9 -1.47 32.62 10.66
CA SER A 9 -0.68 31.60 9.97
C SER A 9 0.62 31.32 10.74
N MET A 10 0.77 30.08 11.23
CA MET A 10 1.99 29.64 11.92
C MET A 10 3.13 29.50 10.90
N THR A 11 4.34 29.82 11.35
CA THR A 11 5.56 29.51 10.59
C THR A 11 5.86 28.00 10.59
N SER A 12 6.62 27.52 9.62
CA SER A 12 7.08 26.10 9.58
C SER A 12 7.77 25.70 10.89
N GLU A 13 8.57 26.59 11.48
CA GLU A 13 9.27 26.33 12.74
C GLU A 13 8.30 26.15 13.93
N GLU A 14 7.28 27.00 14.03
CA GLU A 14 6.26 26.90 15.08
C GLU A 14 5.43 25.62 14.94
N ILE A 15 5.02 25.26 13.71
CA ILE A 15 4.28 24.01 13.41
C ILE A 15 5.14 22.81 13.84
N ALA A 16 6.39 22.73 13.38
CA ALA A 16 7.30 21.63 13.71
C ALA A 16 7.56 21.53 15.22
N ARG A 17 7.78 22.66 15.88
CA ARG A 17 8.03 22.75 17.33
C ARG A 17 6.84 22.24 18.15
N LEU A 18 5.63 22.73 17.86
CA LEU A 18 4.42 22.34 18.58
C LEU A 18 4.04 20.87 18.31
N SER A 19 4.17 20.43 17.05
CA SER A 19 3.93 19.04 16.69
C SER A 19 4.87 18.09 17.44
N ARG A 20 6.19 18.37 17.46
CA ARG A 20 7.15 17.57 18.24
C ARG A 20 6.88 17.58 19.74
N LYS A 21 6.38 18.69 20.28
CA LYS A 21 6.11 18.83 21.71
C LYS A 21 4.87 18.08 22.17
N HIS A 22 3.82 18.03 21.34
CA HIS A 22 2.49 17.60 21.77
C HIS A 22 1.92 16.40 21.03
N THR A 23 2.57 15.92 19.96
CA THR A 23 2.14 14.75 19.19
C THR A 23 3.27 13.72 19.09
N PHE A 24 2.89 12.47 18.81
CA PHE A 24 3.83 11.36 18.64
C PHE A 24 3.88 10.93 17.18
N PHE A 25 5.06 10.98 16.56
CA PHE A 25 5.24 10.65 15.14
C PHE A 25 5.44 9.15 14.93
N SER A 26 4.72 8.60 13.94
CA SER A 26 4.83 7.19 13.56
C SER A 26 6.21 6.88 12.95
N TRP A 27 6.67 5.64 13.15
CA TRP A 27 7.90 5.09 12.54
C TRP A 27 9.15 5.96 12.69
N SER A 28 9.30 6.63 13.83
CA SER A 28 10.39 7.57 14.04
C SER A 28 10.97 7.50 15.45
N VAL A 29 12.23 7.90 15.58
CA VAL A 29 12.85 8.24 16.85
C VAL A 29 12.45 9.69 17.18
N GLN A 30 11.63 9.88 18.21
CA GLN A 30 10.99 11.18 18.51
C GLN A 30 11.97 12.33 18.67
N GLY A 31 13.15 12.10 19.28
CA GLY A 31 14.18 13.12 19.44
C GLY A 31 14.99 13.44 18.18
N ALA A 32 14.91 12.60 17.15
CA ALA A 32 15.67 12.74 15.91
C ALA A 32 14.83 13.20 14.72
N ILE A 33 13.48 13.27 14.88
CA ILE A 33 12.62 13.66 13.77
C ILE A 33 12.73 15.17 13.47
N ASP A 34 12.84 15.48 12.20
CA ASP A 34 12.80 16.82 11.64
C ASP A 34 11.67 16.90 10.60
N PRO A 35 10.42 17.16 11.04
CA PRO A 35 9.26 17.09 10.18
C PRO A 35 9.19 18.27 9.23
N ILE A 36 8.84 18.02 7.97
CA ILE A 36 8.50 19.07 7.02
C ILE A 36 7.10 19.58 7.36
N SER A 37 6.96 20.89 7.53
CA SER A 37 5.66 21.54 7.73
C SER A 37 4.96 21.72 6.39
N ILE A 38 3.74 21.19 6.26
CA ILE A 38 2.91 21.31 5.07
C ILE A 38 1.67 22.14 5.40
N ASP A 39 1.38 23.12 4.56
CA ASP A 39 0.22 24.02 4.69
C ASP A 39 -0.93 23.57 3.77
N ARG A 40 -0.64 23.29 2.51
CA ARG A 40 -1.63 22.88 1.49
C ARG A 40 -1.04 21.92 0.49
N ALA A 41 -1.93 21.26 -0.27
CA ALA A 41 -1.54 20.36 -1.35
C ALA A 41 -2.53 20.46 -2.51
N GLU A 42 -2.04 20.28 -3.76
CA GLU A 42 -2.84 20.35 -4.98
C GLU A 42 -2.20 19.49 -6.08
N GLY A 43 -2.99 18.66 -6.74
CA GLY A 43 -2.53 17.74 -7.77
C GLY A 43 -1.43 16.81 -7.23
N VAL A 44 -0.22 16.92 -7.77
CA VAL A 44 0.94 16.12 -7.32
C VAL A 44 1.89 16.91 -6.42
N TYR A 45 1.50 18.08 -5.94
CA TYR A 45 2.39 18.97 -5.19
C TYR A 45 1.90 19.26 -3.78
N LEU A 46 2.87 19.33 -2.86
CA LEU A 46 2.72 19.83 -1.49
C LEU A 46 3.36 21.22 -1.41
N TYR A 47 2.88 22.06 -0.48
CA TYR A 47 3.40 23.39 -0.26
C TYR A 47 3.62 23.64 1.22
N THR A 48 4.79 24.19 1.57
CA THR A 48 5.08 24.66 2.94
C THR A 48 4.37 25.99 3.22
N PRO A 49 4.28 26.43 4.48
CA PRO A 49 3.77 27.75 4.83
C PRO A 49 4.48 28.91 4.09
N GLU A 50 5.76 28.77 3.78
CA GLU A 50 6.56 29.76 3.04
C GLU A 50 6.39 29.64 1.52
N GLY A 51 5.56 28.69 1.04
CA GLY A 51 5.27 28.49 -0.37
C GLY A 51 6.27 27.61 -1.14
N LYS A 52 7.23 26.95 -0.46
CA LYS A 52 8.11 25.99 -1.12
C LYS A 52 7.28 24.84 -1.68
N ARG A 53 7.41 24.59 -2.98
CA ARG A 53 6.76 23.48 -3.68
C ARG A 53 7.57 22.20 -3.53
N ILE A 54 6.88 21.08 -3.26
CA ILE A 54 7.46 19.74 -3.13
C ILE A 54 6.65 18.79 -4.00
N LEU A 55 7.30 18.13 -4.94
CA LEU A 55 6.67 17.08 -5.76
C LEU A 55 6.47 15.82 -4.91
N ASP A 56 5.23 15.36 -4.80
CA ASP A 56 4.87 14.10 -4.15
C ASP A 56 5.09 12.92 -5.12
N PHE A 57 6.26 12.33 -5.03
CA PHE A 57 6.66 11.22 -5.90
C PHE A 57 6.42 9.83 -5.26
N ASN A 58 5.64 9.81 -4.16
CA ASN A 58 5.27 8.59 -3.44
C ASN A 58 3.77 8.50 -3.11
N SER A 59 2.93 9.41 -3.62
CA SER A 59 1.50 9.50 -3.22
C SER A 59 1.34 9.45 -1.70
N GLN A 60 2.16 10.20 -0.97
CA GLN A 60 2.32 10.15 0.48
C GLN A 60 2.77 8.75 0.95
N LEU A 61 1.91 7.97 1.52
CA LEU A 61 2.15 6.56 1.91
C LEU A 61 1.56 5.60 0.86
N MET A 62 1.79 5.91 -0.44
CA MET A 62 1.23 5.17 -1.59
C MET A 62 -0.29 5.04 -1.46
N SER A 63 -0.93 6.17 -1.18
CA SER A 63 -2.35 6.21 -0.83
C SER A 63 -3.12 7.35 -1.49
N VAL A 64 -2.45 8.43 -1.91
CA VAL A 64 -3.05 9.59 -2.58
C VAL A 64 -3.05 9.36 -4.10
N ASN A 65 -3.80 8.36 -4.54
CA ASN A 65 -3.76 7.91 -5.93
C ASN A 65 -4.30 8.93 -6.93
N ILE A 66 -5.41 9.63 -6.62
CA ILE A 66 -5.99 10.63 -7.51
C ILE A 66 -5.32 12.01 -7.40
N GLY A 67 -4.31 12.16 -6.52
CA GLY A 67 -3.72 13.46 -6.22
C GLY A 67 -4.47 14.21 -5.11
N HIS A 68 -3.98 15.41 -4.83
CA HIS A 68 -4.43 16.26 -3.74
C HIS A 68 -5.46 17.30 -4.19
N GLY A 69 -6.43 17.60 -3.32
CA GLY A 69 -7.30 18.77 -3.44
C GLY A 69 -8.44 18.67 -4.47
N ASP A 70 -8.80 17.48 -4.95
CA ASP A 70 -9.90 17.31 -5.89
C ASP A 70 -11.23 17.77 -5.29
N ARG A 71 -11.84 18.76 -5.93
CA ARG A 71 -13.07 19.42 -5.47
C ARG A 71 -14.28 18.48 -5.48
N ARG A 72 -14.35 17.53 -6.41
CA ARG A 72 -15.47 16.56 -6.49
C ARG A 72 -15.56 15.73 -5.22
N VAL A 73 -14.41 15.27 -4.70
CA VAL A 73 -14.35 14.49 -3.46
C VAL A 73 -14.64 15.37 -2.24
N ILE A 74 -14.05 16.58 -2.16
CA ILE A 74 -14.28 17.52 -1.06
C ILE A 74 -15.76 17.92 -0.99
N ASP A 75 -16.37 18.20 -2.11
CA ASP A 75 -17.79 18.60 -2.19
C ASP A 75 -18.72 17.43 -1.82
N ALA A 76 -18.41 16.19 -2.23
CA ALA A 76 -19.14 14.99 -1.82
C ALA A 76 -19.06 14.74 -0.31
N ILE A 77 -17.87 14.89 0.29
CA ILE A 77 -17.67 14.83 1.75
C ILE A 77 -18.53 15.87 2.46
N THR A 78 -18.50 17.11 1.99
CA THR A 78 -19.23 18.24 2.58
C THR A 78 -20.74 18.01 2.50
N ALA A 79 -21.25 17.63 1.33
CA ALA A 79 -22.65 17.36 1.12
C ALA A 79 -23.15 16.22 2.01
N GLN A 80 -22.38 15.13 2.10
CA GLN A 80 -22.73 13.99 2.96
C GLN A 80 -22.69 14.35 4.45
N ALA A 81 -21.70 15.12 4.89
CA ALA A 81 -21.60 15.57 6.28
C ALA A 81 -22.78 16.45 6.69
N LEU A 82 -23.27 17.31 5.80
CA LEU A 82 -24.49 18.12 6.01
C LEU A 82 -25.76 17.28 6.02
N LYS A 83 -25.82 16.20 5.22
CA LYS A 83 -27.00 15.32 5.13
C LYS A 83 -27.08 14.35 6.30
N LEU A 84 -26.00 13.61 6.56
CA LEU A 84 -25.93 12.56 7.58
C LEU A 84 -24.47 12.20 7.84
N GLN A 85 -23.94 12.60 8.97
CA GLN A 85 -22.55 12.34 9.33
C GLN A 85 -22.30 10.93 9.86
N TYR A 86 -23.23 10.37 10.66
CA TYR A 86 -23.07 9.05 11.25
C TYR A 86 -24.42 8.41 11.59
N VAL A 87 -24.49 7.09 11.40
CA VAL A 87 -25.48 6.19 12.01
C VAL A 87 -24.78 4.89 12.39
N GLN A 88 -25.35 4.15 13.35
CA GLN A 88 -24.77 2.86 13.74
C GLN A 88 -24.79 1.85 12.57
N PRO A 89 -23.82 0.93 12.50
CA PRO A 89 -23.59 0.09 11.31
C PRO A 89 -24.72 -0.85 10.89
N ALA A 90 -25.69 -1.13 11.75
CA ALA A 90 -26.86 -1.95 11.40
C ALA A 90 -27.90 -1.21 10.55
N PHE A 91 -27.81 0.12 10.44
CA PHE A 91 -28.73 0.88 9.60
C PHE A 91 -28.24 0.91 8.13
N ALA A 92 -29.18 0.73 7.21
CA ALA A 92 -28.94 0.94 5.81
C ALA A 92 -28.95 2.43 5.46
N THR A 93 -28.00 2.86 4.60
CA THR A 93 -27.94 4.21 4.06
C THR A 93 -27.81 4.17 2.54
N GLU A 94 -28.32 5.19 1.87
CA GLU A 94 -28.23 5.32 0.41
C GLU A 94 -26.77 5.24 -0.05
N ILE A 95 -25.86 5.97 0.63
CA ILE A 95 -24.46 6.01 0.25
C ILE A 95 -23.77 4.64 0.39
N ARG A 96 -24.15 3.85 1.41
CA ARG A 96 -23.66 2.48 1.59
C ARG A 96 -24.11 1.57 0.46
N ALA A 97 -25.39 1.68 0.06
CA ALA A 97 -25.94 0.89 -1.05
C ALA A 97 -25.25 1.24 -2.38
N ARG A 98 -25.09 2.53 -2.67
CA ARG A 98 -24.42 3.02 -3.89
C ARG A 98 -22.95 2.57 -3.96
N LEU A 99 -22.18 2.75 -2.89
CA LEU A 99 -20.77 2.34 -2.88
C LEU A 99 -20.64 0.81 -2.95
N GLY A 100 -21.49 0.06 -2.23
CA GLY A 100 -21.49 -1.40 -2.31
C GLY A 100 -21.74 -1.90 -3.73
N ALA A 101 -22.76 -1.36 -4.41
CA ALA A 101 -23.06 -1.68 -5.81
C ALA A 101 -21.89 -1.29 -6.73
N LYS A 102 -21.31 -0.08 -6.53
CA LYS A 102 -20.16 0.36 -7.36
C LYS A 102 -18.93 -0.52 -7.20
N LEU A 103 -18.64 -0.95 -5.97
CA LEU A 103 -17.53 -1.88 -5.73
C LEU A 103 -17.79 -3.24 -6.38
N ALA A 104 -19.03 -3.77 -6.32
CA ALA A 104 -19.38 -5.02 -6.99
C ALA A 104 -19.17 -4.97 -8.52
N GLU A 105 -19.26 -3.79 -9.16
CA GLU A 105 -19.01 -3.62 -10.60
C GLU A 105 -17.51 -3.76 -10.96
N ILE A 106 -16.60 -3.38 -10.06
CA ILE A 106 -15.15 -3.31 -10.34
C ILE A 106 -14.34 -4.43 -9.69
N LEU A 107 -14.93 -5.17 -8.73
CA LEU A 107 -14.28 -6.28 -8.05
C LEU A 107 -14.12 -7.50 -8.96
N PRO A 108 -13.06 -8.32 -8.80
CA PRO A 108 -12.82 -9.48 -9.65
C PRO A 108 -13.81 -10.62 -9.37
N GLY A 109 -14.15 -11.37 -10.43
CA GLY A 109 -14.96 -12.58 -10.36
C GLY A 109 -16.37 -12.35 -9.81
N ASP A 110 -16.77 -13.13 -8.79
CA ASP A 110 -18.06 -13.08 -8.11
C ASP A 110 -18.03 -12.33 -6.76
N MET A 111 -17.01 -11.50 -6.54
CA MET A 111 -16.88 -10.72 -5.29
C MET A 111 -17.84 -9.53 -5.28
N ASP A 112 -18.97 -9.64 -4.66
CA ASP A 112 -20.00 -8.59 -4.63
C ASP A 112 -20.44 -8.14 -3.23
N LYS A 113 -19.93 -8.80 -2.18
CA LYS A 113 -20.22 -8.45 -0.79
C LYS A 113 -19.00 -7.82 -0.13
N VAL A 114 -19.20 -6.65 0.51
CA VAL A 114 -18.11 -5.87 1.11
C VAL A 114 -18.40 -5.55 2.57
N PHE A 115 -17.44 -5.82 3.45
CA PHE A 115 -17.43 -5.37 4.83
C PHE A 115 -16.49 -4.16 4.96
N PHE A 116 -17.04 -3.00 5.36
CA PHE A 116 -16.28 -1.76 5.49
C PHE A 116 -15.61 -1.63 6.86
N THR A 117 -14.38 -1.15 6.87
CA THR A 117 -13.54 -0.86 8.05
C THR A 117 -12.98 0.56 7.99
N LEU A 118 -12.10 0.96 8.90
CA LEU A 118 -11.52 2.30 8.90
C LEU A 118 -10.14 2.37 8.21
N GLY A 119 -9.53 1.23 7.93
CA GLY A 119 -8.22 1.19 7.28
C GLY A 119 -7.77 -0.23 6.98
N GLY A 120 -6.58 -0.34 6.34
CA GLY A 120 -6.04 -1.61 5.88
C GLY A 120 -5.78 -2.62 7.01
N ALA A 121 -5.24 -2.16 8.14
CA ALA A 121 -4.99 -3.05 9.28
C ALA A 121 -6.28 -3.71 9.80
N GLU A 122 -7.36 -2.94 9.93
CA GLU A 122 -8.66 -3.48 10.34
C GLU A 122 -9.29 -4.36 9.27
N ALA A 123 -9.07 -4.05 7.98
CA ALA A 123 -9.49 -4.92 6.89
C ALA A 123 -8.80 -6.30 7.01
N VAL A 124 -7.49 -6.33 7.23
CA VAL A 124 -6.73 -7.57 7.45
C VAL A 124 -7.21 -8.32 8.68
N GLU A 125 -7.44 -7.64 9.82
CA GLU A 125 -7.99 -8.26 11.04
C GLU A 125 -9.36 -8.94 10.77
N ASN A 126 -10.22 -8.29 9.99
CA ASN A 126 -11.53 -8.85 9.67
C ASN A 126 -11.44 -9.95 8.61
N ALA A 127 -10.50 -9.89 7.68
CA ALA A 127 -10.22 -10.99 6.75
C ALA A 127 -9.74 -12.25 7.50
N ILE A 128 -8.87 -12.11 8.51
CA ILE A 128 -8.46 -13.22 9.39
C ILE A 128 -9.67 -13.81 10.12
N LYS A 129 -10.56 -12.97 10.70
CA LYS A 129 -11.77 -13.44 11.38
C LYS A 129 -12.71 -14.18 10.43
N LEU A 130 -13.00 -13.59 9.25
CA LEU A 130 -13.85 -14.21 8.24
C LEU A 130 -13.31 -15.56 7.80
N ALA A 131 -12.00 -15.66 7.50
CA ALA A 131 -11.37 -16.91 7.11
C ALA A 131 -11.47 -17.98 8.20
N ARG A 132 -11.19 -17.63 9.45
CA ARG A 132 -11.31 -18.57 10.59
C ARG A 132 -12.74 -19.01 10.85
N HIS A 133 -13.70 -18.10 10.83
CA HIS A 133 -15.12 -18.44 11.02
C HIS A 133 -15.65 -19.31 9.87
N PHE A 134 -15.28 -18.96 8.63
CA PHE A 134 -15.72 -19.70 7.46
C PHE A 134 -15.20 -21.14 7.46
N THR A 135 -13.90 -21.33 7.73
CA THR A 135 -13.26 -22.66 7.63
C THR A 135 -13.34 -23.47 8.92
N GLY A 136 -13.53 -22.84 10.07
CA GLY A 136 -13.37 -23.46 11.39
C GLY A 136 -11.92 -23.77 11.75
N ARG A 137 -10.96 -23.31 10.93
CA ARG A 137 -9.52 -23.52 11.11
C ARG A 137 -8.87 -22.27 11.71
N HIS A 138 -7.69 -22.38 12.30
CA HIS A 138 -7.10 -21.28 13.06
C HIS A 138 -5.78 -20.75 12.52
N LYS A 139 -5.02 -21.53 11.71
CA LYS A 139 -3.74 -21.08 11.18
C LYS A 139 -3.96 -20.17 9.95
N VAL A 140 -3.10 -19.17 9.81
CA VAL A 140 -3.00 -18.31 8.63
C VAL A 140 -1.55 -18.22 8.18
N LEU A 141 -1.32 -18.25 6.88
CA LEU A 141 0.03 -18.19 6.30
C LEU A 141 0.32 -16.82 5.72
N ALA A 142 1.54 -16.31 5.89
CA ALA A 142 2.00 -15.05 5.31
C ALA A 142 3.49 -15.13 4.91
N ARG A 143 3.94 -14.24 4.03
CA ARG A 143 5.34 -14.17 3.60
C ARG A 143 6.21 -13.41 4.60
N TYR A 144 7.53 -13.64 4.57
CA TYR A 144 8.50 -12.89 5.37
C TYR A 144 8.64 -11.42 4.92
N ARG A 145 8.67 -11.16 3.60
CA ARG A 145 8.74 -9.78 3.10
C ARG A 145 7.34 -9.25 2.83
N SER A 146 6.60 -8.99 3.92
CA SER A 146 5.22 -8.50 3.84
C SER A 146 4.91 -7.47 4.91
N TYR A 147 3.91 -6.62 4.63
CA TYR A 147 3.35 -5.70 5.62
C TYR A 147 1.83 -5.63 5.48
N HIS A 148 1.12 -5.99 6.54
CA HIS A 148 -0.35 -6.10 6.55
C HIS A 148 -1.03 -5.12 7.51
N GLY A 149 -0.28 -4.35 8.29
CA GLY A 149 -0.85 -3.34 9.20
C GLY A 149 -0.20 -3.31 10.57
N ALA A 150 -0.65 -2.38 11.42
CA ALA A 150 -0.05 -2.08 12.72
C ALA A 150 -0.93 -2.48 13.92
N THR A 151 -2.11 -3.05 13.73
CA THR A 151 -2.90 -3.69 14.80
C THR A 151 -2.30 -5.05 15.14
N MET A 152 -2.58 -5.60 16.33
CA MET A 152 -1.84 -6.79 16.82
C MET A 152 -1.91 -8.00 15.88
N GLY A 153 -3.08 -8.34 15.33
CA GLY A 153 -3.20 -9.46 14.39
C GLY A 153 -2.55 -9.16 13.05
N ALA A 154 -2.76 -7.99 12.47
CA ALA A 154 -2.13 -7.56 11.23
C ALA A 154 -0.59 -7.43 11.37
N MET A 155 -0.10 -6.95 12.52
CA MET A 155 1.33 -6.88 12.81
C MET A 155 1.94 -8.28 12.98
N THR A 156 1.24 -9.21 13.62
CA THR A 156 1.72 -10.60 13.72
C THR A 156 1.75 -11.28 12.35
N LEU A 157 0.80 -10.97 11.47
CA LEU A 157 0.76 -11.45 10.09
C LEU A 157 1.88 -10.84 9.24
N THR A 158 2.24 -9.57 9.50
CA THR A 158 3.38 -8.88 8.87
C THR A 158 4.66 -9.69 9.04
N GLY A 159 5.42 -9.84 7.96
CA GLY A 159 6.66 -10.63 7.98
C GLY A 159 7.93 -9.81 8.21
N ASP A 160 7.90 -8.50 7.96
CA ASP A 160 9.07 -7.62 8.05
C ASP A 160 9.49 -7.26 9.50
N PRO A 161 10.66 -6.63 9.70
CA PRO A 161 11.22 -6.32 11.03
C PRO A 161 10.36 -5.45 11.94
N ARG A 162 9.36 -4.70 11.41
CA ARG A 162 8.43 -3.90 12.23
C ARG A 162 7.65 -4.75 13.23
N ARG A 163 7.50 -6.06 12.98
CA ARG A 163 6.85 -6.99 13.91
C ARG A 163 7.69 -7.36 15.13
N TRP A 164 9.02 -7.35 15.04
CA TRP A 164 9.90 -7.89 16.08
C TRP A 164 9.62 -7.40 17.50
N PRO A 165 9.41 -6.10 17.75
CA PRO A 165 9.06 -5.62 19.09
C PRO A 165 7.62 -5.94 19.51
N ASN A 166 6.78 -6.45 18.59
CA ASN A 166 5.35 -6.66 18.80
C ASN A 166 4.93 -8.15 18.78
N GLU A 167 5.87 -9.06 18.68
CA GLU A 167 5.62 -10.51 18.84
C GLU A 167 5.76 -10.90 20.32
N PRO A 168 4.95 -11.83 20.84
CA PRO A 168 3.88 -12.59 20.22
C PRO A 168 2.52 -11.86 20.28
N GLY A 169 1.79 -11.86 19.20
CA GLY A 169 0.45 -11.31 19.11
C GLY A 169 -0.59 -12.40 18.82
N LEU A 170 -0.89 -12.64 17.55
CA LEU A 170 -1.89 -13.60 17.12
C LEU A 170 -1.32 -15.01 17.02
N VAL A 171 -1.92 -15.96 17.73
CA VAL A 171 -1.54 -17.39 17.66
C VAL A 171 -1.92 -17.98 16.30
N GLY A 172 -1.10 -18.89 15.77
CA GLY A 172 -1.36 -19.63 14.54
C GLY A 172 -0.98 -18.88 13.27
N VAL A 173 -0.11 -17.88 13.34
CA VAL A 173 0.53 -17.30 12.17
C VAL A 173 1.79 -18.08 11.81
N VAL A 174 1.86 -18.56 10.57
CA VAL A 174 3.03 -19.30 10.04
C VAL A 174 3.53 -18.58 8.79
N ARG A 175 4.86 -18.56 8.59
CA ARG A 175 5.47 -17.89 7.46
C ARG A 175 6.00 -18.87 6.43
N TYR A 176 5.80 -18.51 5.17
CA TYR A 176 6.35 -19.24 4.03
C TYR A 176 7.36 -18.37 3.26
N PRO A 177 8.27 -18.99 2.49
CA PRO A 177 9.32 -18.27 1.75
C PRO A 177 8.76 -17.28 0.73
N ASP A 178 9.49 -16.17 0.55
CA ASP A 178 9.20 -15.18 -0.47
C ASP A 178 9.62 -15.63 -1.88
N THR A 179 9.07 -14.96 -2.90
CA THR A 179 9.51 -15.09 -4.28
C THR A 179 10.87 -14.47 -4.55
N HIS A 180 11.33 -13.56 -3.66
CA HIS A 180 12.63 -12.87 -3.79
C HIS A 180 13.43 -13.00 -2.51
N ARG A 181 14.71 -13.33 -2.62
CA ARG A 181 15.64 -13.29 -1.49
C ARG A 181 16.18 -11.88 -1.29
N TRP A 182 16.46 -11.54 -0.04
CA TRP A 182 17.21 -10.32 0.24
C TRP A 182 18.63 -10.42 -0.32
N GLY A 183 19.08 -9.37 -1.02
CA GLY A 183 20.42 -9.35 -1.63
C GLY A 183 20.52 -10.07 -2.96
N GLU A 184 19.40 -10.40 -3.60
CA GLU A 184 19.33 -10.92 -4.96
C GLU A 184 18.47 -10.00 -5.83
N ALA A 185 18.89 -9.78 -7.08
CA ALA A 185 18.15 -8.94 -8.03
C ALA A 185 16.93 -9.65 -8.60
N GLU A 186 17.08 -10.94 -8.88
CA GLU A 186 16.09 -11.74 -9.58
C GLU A 186 15.21 -12.53 -8.62
N PRO A 187 13.95 -12.80 -9.01
CA PRO A 187 13.09 -13.69 -8.25
C PRO A 187 13.60 -15.13 -8.30
N ARG A 188 13.23 -15.92 -7.30
CA ARG A 188 13.43 -17.38 -7.33
C ARG A 188 12.64 -17.99 -8.49
N PRO A 189 13.07 -19.13 -9.01
CA PRO A 189 12.25 -19.91 -9.92
C PRO A 189 10.86 -20.15 -9.33
N VAL A 190 9.81 -20.01 -10.14
CA VAL A 190 8.42 -20.12 -9.69
C VAL A 190 8.14 -21.47 -9.01
N GLY A 191 8.69 -22.57 -9.55
CA GLY A 191 8.54 -23.89 -8.96
C GLY A 191 9.14 -24.02 -7.55
N GLU A 192 10.31 -23.38 -7.28
CA GLU A 192 10.91 -23.35 -5.94
C GLU A 192 10.03 -22.57 -4.94
N SER A 193 9.49 -21.44 -5.39
CA SER A 193 8.63 -20.61 -4.55
C SER A 193 7.31 -21.31 -4.19
N LEU A 194 6.68 -21.97 -5.16
CA LEU A 194 5.46 -22.75 -4.94
C LEU A 194 5.71 -23.99 -4.10
N GLN A 195 6.81 -24.71 -4.34
CA GLN A 195 7.21 -25.85 -3.52
C GLN A 195 7.43 -25.44 -2.06
N GLY A 196 8.04 -24.27 -1.81
CA GLY A 196 8.21 -23.76 -0.44
C GLY A 196 6.89 -23.52 0.28
N LEU A 197 5.87 -23.01 -0.42
CA LEU A 197 4.51 -22.88 0.14
C LEU A 197 3.87 -24.25 0.39
N GLU A 198 3.97 -25.17 -0.57
CA GLU A 198 3.41 -26.53 -0.49
C GLU A 198 4.02 -27.31 0.70
N ASP A 199 5.33 -27.18 0.92
CA ASP A 199 6.01 -27.84 2.04
C ASP A 199 5.54 -27.29 3.39
N VAL A 200 5.39 -25.97 3.51
CA VAL A 200 4.83 -25.36 4.73
C VAL A 200 3.41 -25.86 4.97
N ILE A 201 2.55 -25.90 3.97
CA ILE A 201 1.17 -26.42 4.10
C ILE A 201 1.19 -27.89 4.58
N ARG A 202 2.04 -28.72 3.96
CA ARG A 202 2.17 -30.13 4.31
C ARG A 202 2.59 -30.34 5.78
N TYR A 203 3.64 -29.64 6.23
CA TYR A 203 4.18 -29.83 7.57
C TYR A 203 3.33 -29.18 8.66
N GLU A 204 2.59 -28.10 8.32
CA GLU A 204 1.66 -27.45 9.24
C GLU A 204 0.31 -28.16 9.37
N GLY A 205 -0.01 -29.06 8.44
CA GLY A 205 -1.28 -29.78 8.37
C GLY A 205 -2.38 -28.98 7.67
N PRO A 206 -2.70 -29.27 6.39
CA PRO A 206 -3.63 -28.49 5.57
C PRO A 206 -4.98 -28.24 6.25
N HIS A 207 -5.50 -29.26 6.97
CA HIS A 207 -6.78 -29.20 7.70
C HIS A 207 -6.80 -28.21 8.87
N THR A 208 -5.67 -27.61 9.25
CA THR A 208 -5.57 -26.60 10.34
C THR A 208 -5.43 -25.18 9.80
N ILE A 209 -5.21 -25.00 8.47
CA ILE A 209 -4.91 -23.73 7.83
C ILE A 209 -6.19 -23.14 7.26
N ALA A 210 -6.54 -21.93 7.71
CA ALA A 210 -7.71 -21.19 7.25
C ALA A 210 -7.43 -20.46 5.93
N ALA A 211 -6.26 -19.79 5.83
CA ALA A 211 -5.98 -18.94 4.67
C ALA A 211 -4.48 -18.76 4.43
N VAL A 212 -4.15 -18.48 3.16
CA VAL A 212 -2.88 -17.91 2.70
C VAL A 212 -3.11 -16.43 2.40
N PHE A 213 -2.39 -15.55 3.11
CA PHE A 213 -2.38 -14.11 2.86
C PHE A 213 -1.18 -13.72 2.01
N LEU A 214 -1.41 -12.89 1.00
CA LEU A 214 -0.35 -12.32 0.18
C LEU A 214 -0.71 -10.91 -0.29
N GLU A 215 0.25 -9.99 -0.21
CA GLU A 215 0.22 -8.80 -1.07
C GLU A 215 0.38 -9.28 -2.50
N THR A 216 -0.51 -8.95 -3.41
CA THR A 216 -0.44 -9.38 -4.83
C THR A 216 0.90 -8.95 -5.44
N ILE A 217 1.29 -7.71 -5.20
CA ILE A 217 2.66 -7.21 -5.35
C ILE A 217 3.09 -6.71 -3.98
N VAL A 218 4.22 -7.22 -3.48
CA VAL A 218 4.75 -6.74 -2.19
C VAL A 218 5.06 -5.26 -2.28
N GLY A 219 4.49 -4.46 -1.37
CA GLY A 219 4.63 -3.01 -1.39
C GLY A 219 5.93 -2.51 -0.75
N THR A 220 5.84 -2.05 0.51
CA THR A 220 6.95 -1.36 1.21
C THR A 220 8.23 -2.17 1.34
N ASN A 221 8.15 -3.48 1.21
CA ASN A 221 9.31 -4.39 1.28
C ASN A 221 10.02 -4.59 -0.06
N GLY A 222 9.79 -3.71 -1.04
CA GLY A 222 10.63 -3.65 -2.24
C GLY A 222 9.92 -3.72 -3.57
N ILE A 223 8.61 -3.47 -3.67
CA ILE A 223 7.81 -3.58 -4.91
C ILE A 223 8.13 -4.89 -5.64
N LEU A 224 7.93 -6.01 -4.94
CA LEU A 224 8.28 -7.32 -5.47
C LEU A 224 7.16 -7.85 -6.35
N ILE A 225 7.36 -7.76 -7.66
CA ILE A 225 6.44 -8.29 -8.66
C ILE A 225 6.64 -9.82 -8.72
N PRO A 226 5.60 -10.64 -8.49
CA PRO A 226 5.74 -12.08 -8.51
C PRO A 226 6.12 -12.57 -9.92
N PRO A 227 6.91 -13.65 -10.05
CA PRO A 227 7.22 -14.23 -11.34
C PRO A 227 5.96 -14.84 -11.99
N ASP A 228 5.99 -14.94 -13.32
CA ASP A 228 4.89 -15.49 -14.10
C ASP A 228 4.48 -16.90 -13.60
N GLY A 229 3.18 -17.11 -13.47
CA GLY A 229 2.61 -18.37 -12.99
C GLY A 229 2.57 -18.51 -11.45
N TYR A 230 3.19 -17.61 -10.68
CA TYR A 230 3.20 -17.75 -9.23
C TYR A 230 1.83 -17.53 -8.59
N ILE A 231 1.12 -16.48 -8.98
CA ILE A 231 -0.21 -16.16 -8.41
C ILE A 231 -1.23 -17.26 -8.75
N GLN A 232 -1.20 -17.75 -10.00
CA GLN A 232 -2.03 -18.88 -10.44
C GLN A 232 -1.69 -20.14 -9.65
N GLY A 233 -0.39 -20.44 -9.48
CA GLY A 233 0.05 -21.60 -8.70
C GLY A 233 -0.35 -21.53 -7.22
N VAL A 234 -0.34 -20.34 -6.60
CA VAL A 234 -0.87 -20.14 -5.23
C VAL A 234 -2.37 -20.44 -5.19
N ARG A 235 -3.15 -19.98 -6.20
CA ARG A 235 -4.58 -20.26 -6.28
C ARG A 235 -4.83 -21.79 -6.38
N GLU A 236 -4.12 -22.48 -7.27
CA GLU A 236 -4.22 -23.92 -7.44
C GLU A 236 -3.87 -24.71 -6.17
N ILE A 237 -2.84 -24.27 -5.43
CA ILE A 237 -2.46 -24.87 -4.14
C ILE A 237 -3.58 -24.66 -3.12
N CYS A 238 -4.11 -23.46 -3.02
CA CYS A 238 -5.21 -23.13 -2.12
C CYS A 238 -6.45 -23.98 -2.42
N ASP A 239 -6.82 -24.11 -3.68
CA ASP A 239 -7.96 -24.94 -4.12
C ASP A 239 -7.79 -26.41 -3.79
N ARG A 240 -6.59 -26.97 -4.04
CA ARG A 240 -6.25 -28.37 -3.78
C ARG A 240 -6.40 -28.74 -2.30
N HIS A 241 -6.10 -27.83 -1.41
CA HIS A 241 -6.13 -28.05 0.05
C HIS A 241 -7.36 -27.44 0.73
N ASP A 242 -8.31 -26.88 -0.02
CA ASP A 242 -9.47 -26.14 0.51
C ASP A 242 -9.06 -25.08 1.54
N ILE A 243 -8.01 -24.31 1.20
CA ILE A 243 -7.48 -23.18 1.96
C ILE A 243 -7.92 -21.88 1.26
N LEU A 244 -8.33 -20.86 2.01
CA LEU A 244 -8.73 -19.59 1.40
C LEU A 244 -7.49 -18.81 0.93
N MET A 245 -7.60 -18.19 -0.26
CA MET A 245 -6.63 -17.22 -0.75
C MET A 245 -7.10 -15.80 -0.41
N VAL A 246 -6.30 -15.04 0.32
CA VAL A 246 -6.57 -13.64 0.66
C VAL A 246 -5.57 -12.74 -0.05
N ALA A 247 -6.05 -11.93 -0.99
CA ALA A 247 -5.24 -10.92 -1.66
C ALA A 247 -5.27 -9.61 -0.86
N ASP A 248 -4.11 -9.12 -0.46
CA ASP A 248 -3.96 -7.80 0.15
C ASP A 248 -3.67 -6.77 -0.96
N GLU A 249 -4.73 -6.08 -1.38
CA GLU A 249 -4.72 -5.02 -2.39
C GLU A 249 -4.69 -3.61 -1.76
N VAL A 250 -4.36 -3.53 -0.49
CA VAL A 250 -4.31 -2.24 0.24
C VAL A 250 -3.36 -1.26 -0.43
N MET A 251 -2.23 -1.72 -0.98
CA MET A 251 -1.24 -0.86 -1.60
C MET A 251 -1.24 -0.91 -3.13
N ALA A 252 -1.49 -2.09 -3.70
CA ALA A 252 -1.39 -2.34 -5.13
C ALA A 252 -2.70 -2.06 -5.90
N GLY A 253 -3.83 -1.97 -5.19
CA GLY A 253 -5.14 -1.73 -5.77
C GLY A 253 -5.40 -0.29 -6.20
N PHE A 254 -6.56 -0.09 -6.79
CA PHE A 254 -7.08 1.21 -7.23
C PHE A 254 -6.17 1.92 -8.22
N GLY A 255 -5.90 1.25 -9.35
CA GLY A 255 -5.24 1.84 -10.50
C GLY A 255 -3.71 1.88 -10.44
N ARG A 256 -3.09 1.60 -9.28
CA ARG A 256 -1.64 1.74 -9.06
C ARG A 256 -0.80 1.01 -10.12
N THR A 257 -1.26 -0.14 -10.58
CA THR A 257 -0.57 -0.99 -11.55
C THR A 257 -1.08 -0.87 -12.99
N GLY A 258 -1.99 0.08 -13.26
CA GLY A 258 -2.64 0.22 -14.57
C GLY A 258 -3.86 -0.68 -14.76
N LYS A 259 -4.35 -1.31 -13.69
CA LYS A 259 -5.64 -2.03 -13.60
C LYS A 259 -6.32 -1.67 -12.28
N TRP A 260 -7.63 -1.95 -12.13
CA TRP A 260 -8.35 -1.69 -10.89
C TRP A 260 -7.65 -2.32 -9.69
N PHE A 261 -7.32 -3.59 -9.80
CA PHE A 261 -6.58 -4.33 -8.79
C PHE A 261 -5.37 -5.03 -9.42
N ALA A 262 -4.29 -5.17 -8.66
CA ALA A 262 -3.10 -5.83 -9.18
C ALA A 262 -3.38 -7.29 -9.55
N ILE A 263 -4.25 -7.97 -8.80
CA ILE A 263 -4.63 -9.37 -9.05
C ILE A 263 -5.19 -9.59 -10.48
N ASP A 264 -5.79 -8.55 -11.09
CA ASP A 264 -6.36 -8.60 -12.44
C ASP A 264 -5.32 -8.89 -13.53
N HIS A 265 -4.03 -8.65 -13.25
CA HIS A 265 -2.94 -8.97 -14.18
C HIS A 265 -2.79 -10.48 -14.38
N TRP A 266 -3.16 -11.28 -13.40
CA TRP A 266 -3.02 -12.74 -13.41
C TRP A 266 -4.34 -13.48 -13.67
N GLY A 267 -5.46 -12.77 -13.76
CA GLY A 267 -6.78 -13.38 -14.03
C GLY A 267 -7.24 -14.35 -12.92
N VAL A 268 -6.83 -14.07 -11.66
CA VAL A 268 -7.16 -14.90 -10.50
C VAL A 268 -8.17 -14.17 -9.62
N THR A 269 -9.21 -14.90 -9.17
CA THR A 269 -10.15 -14.40 -8.17
C THR A 269 -9.74 -14.95 -6.80
N PRO A 270 -9.36 -14.09 -5.81
CA PRO A 270 -9.13 -14.54 -4.44
C PRO A 270 -10.46 -14.80 -3.73
N ASP A 271 -10.45 -15.56 -2.63
CA ASP A 271 -11.65 -15.77 -1.80
C ASP A 271 -12.02 -14.52 -1.00
N LEU A 272 -11.00 -13.81 -0.49
CA LEU A 272 -11.13 -12.53 0.20
C LEU A 272 -10.12 -11.53 -0.37
N MET A 273 -10.49 -10.25 -0.38
CA MET A 273 -9.58 -9.17 -0.78
C MET A 273 -9.66 -8.01 0.21
N THR A 274 -8.51 -7.56 0.72
CA THR A 274 -8.44 -6.39 1.60
C THR A 274 -8.07 -5.14 0.81
N MET A 275 -8.75 -4.03 1.13
CA MET A 275 -8.63 -2.74 0.44
C MET A 275 -8.55 -1.59 1.43
N ALA A 276 -7.82 -0.54 1.09
CA ALA A 276 -7.79 0.76 1.77
C ALA A 276 -7.10 1.80 0.87
N LYS A 277 -6.39 2.77 1.41
CA LYS A 277 -5.53 3.73 0.69
C LYS A 277 -6.21 4.34 -0.54
N GLY A 278 -5.93 3.81 -1.74
CA GLY A 278 -6.53 4.23 -3.00
C GLY A 278 -8.06 4.20 -3.01
N LEU A 279 -8.68 3.41 -2.15
CA LEU A 279 -10.15 3.33 -1.99
C LEU A 279 -10.80 4.70 -1.74
N THR A 280 -10.14 5.60 -1.00
CA THR A 280 -10.55 6.98 -0.77
C THR A 280 -9.49 7.98 -1.21
N SER A 281 -8.36 7.51 -1.76
CA SER A 281 -7.18 8.34 -2.01
C SER A 281 -6.75 9.15 -0.77
N SER A 282 -6.95 8.57 0.42
CA SER A 282 -6.65 9.20 1.72
C SER A 282 -7.42 10.49 2.05
N TYR A 283 -8.46 10.85 1.30
CA TYR A 283 -9.31 11.98 1.67
C TYR A 283 -10.01 11.75 3.02
N LEU A 284 -10.44 10.52 3.30
CA LEU A 284 -10.92 10.08 4.62
C LEU A 284 -10.49 8.64 4.90
N PRO A 285 -10.34 8.27 6.19
CA PRO A 285 -10.05 6.89 6.57
C PRO A 285 -11.18 5.95 6.14
N LEU A 286 -10.83 4.90 5.39
CA LEU A 286 -11.70 3.80 5.02
C LEU A 286 -10.84 2.58 4.64
N GLY A 287 -11.32 1.40 5.00
CA GLY A 287 -10.85 0.13 4.51
C GLY A 287 -12.05 -0.76 4.19
N ALA A 288 -11.78 -1.88 3.54
CA ALA A 288 -12.82 -2.84 3.21
C ALA A 288 -12.25 -4.25 3.04
N VAL A 289 -13.12 -5.25 3.28
CA VAL A 289 -12.89 -6.64 2.89
C VAL A 289 -13.98 -7.02 1.92
N ALA A 290 -13.61 -7.36 0.69
CA ALA A 290 -14.49 -7.99 -0.28
C ALA A 290 -14.43 -9.50 -0.15
N MET A 291 -15.52 -10.18 -0.47
CA MET A 291 -15.65 -11.64 -0.38
C MET A 291 -16.46 -12.20 -1.53
N THR A 292 -16.13 -13.44 -1.93
CA THR A 292 -16.88 -14.20 -2.91
C THR A 292 -18.25 -14.61 -2.38
N HIS A 293 -19.18 -14.94 -3.28
CA HIS A 293 -20.50 -15.50 -2.92
C HIS A 293 -20.38 -16.70 -1.99
N ARG A 294 -19.45 -17.62 -2.26
CA ARG A 294 -19.19 -18.80 -1.42
C ARG A 294 -19.02 -18.44 0.06
N ILE A 295 -18.30 -17.35 0.36
CA ILE A 295 -18.09 -16.90 1.73
C ILE A 295 -19.31 -16.15 2.25
N ALA A 296 -19.83 -15.22 1.46
CA ALA A 296 -20.97 -14.38 1.85
C ALA A 296 -22.19 -15.22 2.23
N ASP A 297 -22.53 -16.23 1.43
CA ASP A 297 -23.70 -17.13 1.63
C ASP A 297 -23.64 -17.88 2.96
N LYS A 298 -22.45 -18.27 3.42
CA LYS A 298 -22.32 -18.93 4.73
C LYS A 298 -22.74 -18.01 5.88
N PHE A 299 -22.48 -16.71 5.75
CA PHE A 299 -22.86 -15.72 6.76
C PHE A 299 -24.32 -15.24 6.66
N GLU A 300 -25.10 -15.70 5.70
CA GLU A 300 -26.56 -15.47 5.70
C GLU A 300 -27.25 -16.18 6.90
N THR A 301 -26.67 -17.29 7.38
CA THR A 301 -27.22 -18.06 8.50
C THR A 301 -26.25 -18.16 9.69
N MET A 302 -24.98 -17.87 9.51
CA MET A 302 -23.98 -17.91 10.58
C MET A 302 -23.70 -16.51 11.11
N TYR A 303 -23.81 -16.36 12.43
CA TYR A 303 -23.53 -15.07 13.08
C TYR A 303 -22.07 -14.66 12.91
N TYR A 304 -21.83 -13.47 12.37
CA TYR A 304 -20.49 -12.87 12.32
C TYR A 304 -20.25 -12.03 13.58
N SER A 305 -19.31 -12.45 14.43
CA SER A 305 -18.99 -11.78 15.70
C SER A 305 -18.02 -10.59 15.55
N GLY A 306 -17.70 -10.18 14.31
CA GLY A 306 -16.93 -8.98 14.02
C GLY A 306 -17.80 -7.73 13.96
N GLY A 307 -17.20 -6.57 14.24
CA GLY A 307 -17.90 -5.30 14.16
C GLY A 307 -17.01 -4.14 14.59
N LEU A 308 -17.27 -2.96 14.05
CA LEU A 308 -16.55 -1.73 14.33
C LEU A 308 -17.57 -0.61 14.46
N THR A 309 -17.44 0.25 15.49
CA THR A 309 -18.35 1.38 15.72
C THR A 309 -18.49 2.26 14.48
N TYR A 310 -17.42 2.51 13.77
CA TYR A 310 -17.41 3.38 12.59
C TYR A 310 -17.47 2.62 11.26
N SER A 311 -17.77 1.33 11.26
CA SER A 311 -18.01 0.58 10.02
C SER A 311 -19.09 1.26 9.18
N SER A 312 -18.85 1.36 7.88
CA SER A 312 -19.79 2.00 6.94
C SER A 312 -20.10 3.48 7.27
N HIS A 313 -19.13 4.24 7.78
CA HIS A 313 -19.29 5.65 8.12
C HIS A 313 -19.70 6.48 6.88
N PRO A 314 -20.90 7.09 6.85
CA PRO A 314 -21.46 7.66 5.62
C PRO A 314 -20.55 8.66 4.91
N VAL A 315 -19.84 9.51 5.65
CA VAL A 315 -18.94 10.53 5.06
C VAL A 315 -17.71 9.89 4.38
N SER A 316 -17.14 8.83 4.97
CA SER A 316 -16.04 8.09 4.35
C SER A 316 -16.49 7.31 3.11
N LEU A 317 -17.72 6.77 3.13
CA LEU A 317 -18.29 6.11 1.95
C LEU A 317 -18.53 7.09 0.80
N ALA A 318 -18.96 8.33 1.10
CA ALA A 318 -19.15 9.37 0.09
C ALA A 318 -17.81 9.78 -0.53
N ALA A 319 -16.77 9.92 0.28
CA ALA A 319 -15.41 10.15 -0.23
C ALA A 319 -14.98 9.04 -1.19
N SER A 320 -15.20 7.78 -0.83
CA SER A 320 -14.83 6.63 -1.66
C SER A 320 -15.60 6.61 -2.98
N LEU A 321 -16.91 6.80 -2.96
CA LEU A 321 -17.72 6.80 -4.18
C LEU A 321 -17.28 7.91 -5.14
N ALA A 322 -17.03 9.12 -4.62
CA ALA A 322 -16.52 10.23 -5.43
C ALA A 322 -15.11 9.95 -5.96
N THR A 323 -14.23 9.36 -5.14
CA THR A 323 -12.87 8.96 -5.56
C THR A 323 -12.91 7.96 -6.71
N ILE A 324 -13.80 6.95 -6.66
CA ILE A 324 -13.98 5.99 -7.76
C ILE A 324 -14.44 6.72 -9.02
N GLY A 325 -15.37 7.68 -8.89
CA GLY A 325 -15.79 8.53 -10.02
C GLY A 325 -14.62 9.28 -10.66
N VAL A 326 -13.69 9.83 -9.86
CA VAL A 326 -12.50 10.52 -10.37
C VAL A 326 -11.58 9.57 -11.15
N TYR A 327 -11.37 8.33 -10.69
CA TYR A 327 -10.58 7.34 -11.44
C TYR A 327 -11.16 7.12 -12.84
N GLU A 328 -12.49 7.00 -12.94
CA GLU A 328 -13.18 6.71 -14.20
C GLU A 328 -13.24 7.94 -15.11
N GLU A 329 -13.66 9.10 -14.57
CA GLU A 329 -13.86 10.33 -15.34
C GLU A 329 -12.55 10.88 -15.94
N ASP A 330 -11.46 10.79 -15.16
CA ASP A 330 -10.16 11.33 -15.58
C ASP A 330 -9.26 10.27 -16.24
N GLY A 331 -9.71 9.01 -16.37
CA GLY A 331 -8.95 7.93 -16.98
C GLY A 331 -7.61 7.65 -16.27
N LEU A 332 -7.60 7.70 -14.93
CA LEU A 332 -6.35 7.64 -14.16
C LEU A 332 -5.70 6.25 -14.19
N ILE A 333 -6.49 5.21 -14.34
CA ILE A 333 -5.99 3.83 -14.47
C ILE A 333 -5.31 3.66 -15.82
N GLU A 334 -5.92 4.17 -16.87
CA GLU A 334 -5.38 4.21 -18.23
C GLU A 334 -4.12 5.06 -18.29
N ASN A 335 -4.07 6.19 -17.57
CA ASN A 335 -2.86 7.00 -17.45
C ASN A 335 -1.71 6.23 -16.77
N ALA A 336 -1.99 5.49 -15.72
CA ALA A 336 -0.98 4.65 -15.06
C ALA A 336 -0.46 3.54 -16.00
N ALA A 337 -1.34 2.92 -16.80
CA ALA A 337 -0.95 1.94 -17.81
C ALA A 337 -0.13 2.59 -18.93
N ARG A 338 -0.52 3.78 -19.41
CA ARG A 338 0.20 4.55 -20.43
C ARG A 338 1.60 4.94 -19.97
N LEU A 339 1.74 5.33 -18.70
CA LEU A 339 3.02 5.77 -18.12
C LEU A 339 3.93 4.62 -17.68
N ASP A 340 3.47 3.38 -17.66
CA ASP A 340 4.32 2.21 -17.34
C ASP A 340 5.60 2.14 -18.20
N PRO A 341 5.53 2.13 -19.54
CA PRO A 341 6.74 2.11 -20.36
C PRO A 341 7.58 3.39 -20.23
N VAL A 342 6.96 4.54 -19.95
CA VAL A 342 7.70 5.80 -19.73
C VAL A 342 8.52 5.72 -18.45
N MET A 343 7.93 5.26 -17.34
CA MET A 343 8.63 5.05 -16.08
C MET A 343 9.76 4.02 -16.24
N ARG A 344 9.51 2.93 -16.95
CA ARG A 344 10.51 1.89 -17.25
C ARG A 344 11.70 2.44 -18.01
N GLU A 345 11.47 3.34 -18.95
CA GLU A 345 12.54 4.00 -19.70
C GLU A 345 13.37 4.93 -18.80
N HIS A 346 12.75 5.70 -17.90
CA HIS A 346 13.49 6.48 -16.90
C HIS A 346 14.32 5.56 -16.00
N HIS A 347 13.77 4.48 -15.49
CA HIS A 347 14.49 3.47 -14.70
C HIS A 347 15.69 2.89 -15.46
N ARG A 348 15.50 2.53 -16.75
CA ARG A 348 16.56 2.01 -17.61
C ARG A 348 17.70 3.03 -17.79
N ARG A 349 17.36 4.33 -17.97
CA ARG A 349 18.36 5.40 -18.10
C ARG A 349 19.17 5.57 -16.81
N LEU A 350 18.54 5.55 -15.64
CA LEU A 350 19.23 5.59 -14.36
C LEU A 350 20.18 4.39 -14.20
N ALA A 351 19.71 3.18 -14.49
CA ALA A 351 20.52 1.95 -14.40
C ALA A 351 21.72 1.94 -15.37
N ALA A 352 21.58 2.56 -16.55
CA ALA A 352 22.66 2.67 -17.52
C ALA A 352 23.69 3.74 -17.13
N LYS A 353 23.27 4.83 -16.50
CA LYS A 353 24.13 5.95 -16.12
C LYS A 353 24.85 5.73 -14.79
N HIS A 354 24.14 5.19 -13.78
CA HIS A 354 24.61 5.11 -12.41
C HIS A 354 25.05 3.70 -12.01
N PRO A 355 26.33 3.45 -11.73
CA PRO A 355 26.83 2.14 -11.32
C PRO A 355 26.23 1.68 -9.97
N SER A 356 25.76 2.61 -9.13
CA SER A 356 25.08 2.32 -7.87
C SER A 356 23.67 1.76 -8.03
N VAL A 357 23.03 1.89 -9.21
CA VAL A 357 21.72 1.30 -9.47
C VAL A 357 21.88 -0.19 -9.78
N GLY A 358 21.50 -1.05 -8.87
CA GLY A 358 21.59 -2.50 -9.02
C GLY A 358 20.43 -3.08 -9.81
N ALA A 359 19.19 -2.71 -9.43
CA ALA A 359 17.98 -3.16 -10.11
C ALA A 359 16.91 -2.06 -10.11
N THR A 360 16.04 -2.13 -11.10
CA THR A 360 14.83 -1.31 -11.18
C THR A 360 13.66 -2.17 -11.62
N ARG A 361 12.46 -1.84 -11.18
CA ARG A 361 11.24 -2.50 -11.63
C ARG A 361 10.03 -1.61 -11.43
N ASN A 362 9.04 -1.77 -12.26
CA ASN A 362 7.72 -1.16 -12.10
C ASN A 362 6.64 -1.98 -12.79
N LEU A 363 5.42 -1.80 -12.33
CA LEU A 363 4.20 -2.19 -13.02
C LEU A 363 3.21 -1.02 -12.87
N GLY A 364 2.81 -0.41 -13.97
CA GLY A 364 2.14 0.87 -13.96
C GLY A 364 3.01 1.95 -13.29
N LEU A 365 2.40 2.73 -12.39
CA LEU A 365 3.07 3.74 -11.55
C LEU A 365 3.45 3.20 -10.16
N PHE A 366 3.79 1.93 -10.08
CA PHE A 366 4.25 1.23 -8.89
C PHE A 366 5.69 0.78 -9.11
N GLY A 367 6.66 1.61 -8.73
CA GLY A 367 8.06 1.42 -9.11
C GLY A 367 9.06 1.64 -7.98
N ILE A 368 10.31 1.14 -8.22
CA ILE A 368 11.40 1.20 -7.26
C ILE A 368 12.76 1.15 -7.96
N VAL A 369 13.76 1.78 -7.34
CA VAL A 369 15.17 1.74 -7.71
C VAL A 369 15.95 1.17 -6.52
N ASP A 370 16.61 0.02 -6.68
CA ASP A 370 17.45 -0.61 -5.66
C ASP A 370 18.92 -0.23 -5.87
N LEU A 371 19.59 0.20 -4.79
CA LEU A 371 20.95 0.68 -4.81
C LEU A 371 21.93 -0.35 -4.25
N VAL A 372 23.11 -0.44 -4.87
CA VAL A 372 24.17 -1.40 -4.53
C VAL A 372 25.52 -0.72 -4.40
N ARG A 373 26.40 -1.31 -3.59
CA ARG A 373 27.84 -1.00 -3.58
C ARG A 373 28.56 -1.76 -4.70
N ARG A 374 28.00 -2.90 -5.11
CA ARG A 374 28.54 -3.76 -6.17
C ARG A 374 27.41 -4.56 -6.81
N ARG A 375 27.45 -4.66 -8.15
CA ARG A 375 26.47 -5.47 -8.89
C ARG A 375 26.83 -6.96 -8.90
N ASP A 376 28.13 -7.28 -8.93
CA ASP A 376 28.62 -8.65 -8.93
C ASP A 376 29.89 -8.81 -8.05
N PRO A 377 29.88 -9.60 -6.95
CA PRO A 377 28.66 -10.16 -6.36
C PRO A 377 27.73 -9.08 -5.80
N TRP A 378 26.43 -9.32 -5.89
CA TRP A 378 25.41 -8.36 -5.45
C TRP A 378 25.62 -7.97 -3.97
N THR A 379 25.88 -6.68 -3.76
CA THR A 379 26.08 -6.12 -2.42
C THR A 379 25.20 -4.88 -2.25
N PRO A 380 24.09 -4.96 -1.50
CA PRO A 380 23.21 -3.81 -1.27
C PRO A 380 23.97 -2.61 -0.67
N LEU A 381 23.54 -1.39 -1.02
CA LEU A 381 24.11 -0.15 -0.46
C LEU A 381 23.92 -0.07 1.06
N THR A 382 22.87 -0.70 1.57
CA THR A 382 22.51 -0.73 2.98
C THR A 382 22.24 -2.20 3.40
N PRO A 383 22.68 -2.63 4.59
CA PRO A 383 22.35 -3.96 5.08
C PRO A 383 20.86 -4.12 5.38
N PHE A 384 20.39 -5.36 5.47
CA PHE A 384 19.00 -5.66 5.79
C PHE A 384 18.57 -4.96 7.10
N ASN A 385 17.42 -4.30 7.06
CA ASN A 385 16.85 -3.52 8.17
C ASN A 385 17.82 -2.45 8.72
N GLY A 386 18.71 -1.94 7.87
CA GLY A 386 19.68 -0.92 8.21
C GLY A 386 19.48 0.39 7.47
N THR A 387 20.41 1.28 7.70
CA THR A 387 20.54 2.55 6.97
C THR A 387 22.01 2.82 6.70
N SER A 388 22.32 3.63 5.69
CA SER A 388 23.66 4.11 5.39
C SER A 388 23.70 5.63 5.36
N ASP A 389 24.90 6.19 5.43
CA ASP A 389 25.04 7.65 5.39
C ASP A 389 24.72 8.21 4.00
N GLU A 390 24.95 7.43 2.95
CA GLU A 390 24.58 7.76 1.57
C GLU A 390 23.05 7.86 1.44
N MET A 391 22.28 6.90 1.97
CA MET A 391 20.82 6.93 1.91
C MET A 391 20.26 8.10 2.71
N LYS A 392 20.86 8.45 3.85
CA LYS A 392 20.49 9.66 4.61
C LYS A 392 20.82 10.93 3.81
N ALA A 393 21.95 10.97 3.12
CA ALA A 393 22.34 12.10 2.28
C ALA A 393 21.41 12.28 1.09
N ILE A 394 20.99 11.20 0.43
CA ILE A 394 19.98 11.19 -0.64
C ILE A 394 18.65 11.74 -0.10
N GLY A 395 18.22 11.31 1.08
CA GLY A 395 16.98 11.83 1.68
C GLY A 395 17.04 13.33 1.96
N ARG A 396 18.18 13.86 2.44
CA ARG A 396 18.40 15.32 2.59
C ARG A 396 18.37 16.02 1.24
N PHE A 397 19.07 15.47 0.24
CA PHE A 397 19.08 16.02 -1.11
C PHE A 397 17.66 16.14 -1.70
N PHE A 398 16.82 15.14 -1.56
CA PHE A 398 15.42 15.19 -2.01
C PHE A 398 14.66 16.32 -1.33
N ARG A 399 14.75 16.42 0.01
CA ARG A 399 14.10 17.48 0.78
C ARG A 399 14.52 18.87 0.29
N ASP A 400 15.83 19.07 0.06
CA ASP A 400 16.39 20.35 -0.34
C ASP A 400 15.97 20.73 -1.76
N ASN A 401 15.83 19.73 -2.65
CA ASN A 401 15.48 19.91 -4.06
C ASN A 401 13.98 19.74 -4.34
N GLY A 402 13.12 19.71 -3.32
CA GLY A 402 11.65 19.71 -3.50
C GLY A 402 11.07 18.42 -4.03
N LEU A 403 11.63 17.28 -3.64
CA LEU A 403 11.07 15.94 -3.92
C LEU A 403 10.70 15.25 -2.60
N TYR A 404 9.52 14.68 -2.53
CA TYR A 404 9.12 13.74 -1.50
C TYR A 404 8.96 12.35 -2.09
N THR A 405 9.76 11.41 -1.63
CA THR A 405 9.56 9.99 -1.88
C THR A 405 10.04 9.14 -0.71
N MET A 406 9.55 7.90 -0.63
CA MET A 406 9.96 6.96 0.39
C MET A 406 11.33 6.38 0.05
N ILE A 407 12.21 6.39 1.05
CA ILE A 407 13.48 5.67 1.05
C ILE A 407 13.39 4.59 2.11
N ALA A 408 13.62 3.34 1.73
CA ALA A 408 13.58 2.20 2.64
C ALA A 408 14.77 1.27 2.36
N ASN A 409 15.54 0.94 3.39
CA ASN A 409 16.80 0.18 3.24
C ASN A 409 17.72 0.80 2.18
N ASN A 410 17.95 0.10 1.07
CA ASN A 410 18.75 0.54 -0.08
C ASN A 410 17.90 0.96 -1.28
N SER A 411 16.62 1.28 -1.09
CA SER A 411 15.68 1.48 -2.19
C SER A 411 15.05 2.87 -2.18
N ILE A 412 14.84 3.43 -3.37
CA ILE A 412 14.09 4.67 -3.63
C ILE A 412 12.79 4.27 -4.33
N HIS A 413 11.65 4.61 -3.73
CA HIS A 413 10.34 4.34 -4.30
C HIS A 413 9.97 5.38 -5.37
N THR A 414 9.25 4.95 -6.41
CA THR A 414 8.76 5.81 -7.50
C THR A 414 7.27 5.54 -7.72
N ASN A 415 6.44 6.08 -6.83
CA ASN A 415 5.00 5.78 -6.74
C ASN A 415 4.16 7.07 -6.76
N PRO A 416 4.30 7.94 -7.77
CA PRO A 416 3.58 9.21 -7.80
C PRO A 416 2.06 9.02 -7.86
N PRO A 417 1.25 10.07 -7.60
CA PRO A 417 -0.18 10.04 -7.89
C PRO A 417 -0.45 9.71 -9.36
N LEU A 418 -1.57 9.02 -9.64
CA LEU A 418 -1.89 8.53 -10.98
C LEU A 418 -2.26 9.66 -11.96
N CYS A 419 -2.56 10.85 -11.43
CA CYS A 419 -2.80 12.05 -12.23
C CYS A 419 -1.51 12.75 -12.70
N ILE A 420 -0.33 12.19 -12.42
CA ILE A 420 0.95 12.78 -12.84
C ILE A 420 1.06 12.83 -14.36
N THR A 421 1.65 13.93 -14.89
CA THR A 421 1.95 14.07 -16.31
C THR A 421 3.34 13.53 -16.66
N ASP A 422 3.64 13.39 -17.95
CA ASP A 422 4.99 13.00 -18.44
C ASP A 422 6.06 13.98 -17.96
N GLU A 423 5.79 15.30 -18.00
CA GLU A 423 6.71 16.34 -17.59
C GLU A 423 6.98 16.28 -16.07
N GLN A 424 5.93 16.09 -15.27
CA GLN A 424 6.06 15.95 -13.82
C GLN A 424 6.78 14.66 -13.43
N LEU A 425 6.55 13.58 -14.17
CA LEU A 425 7.27 12.33 -14.00
C LEU A 425 8.76 12.53 -14.30
N ALA A 426 9.09 13.21 -15.39
CA ALA A 426 10.46 13.57 -15.75
C ALA A 426 11.11 14.47 -14.67
N GLU A 427 10.41 15.50 -14.16
CA GLU A 427 10.88 16.35 -13.05
C GLU A 427 11.37 15.51 -11.85
N GLY A 428 10.56 14.52 -11.43
CA GLY A 428 10.92 13.64 -10.32
C GLY A 428 12.17 12.80 -10.61
N PHE A 429 12.24 12.22 -11.80
CA PHE A 429 13.41 11.42 -12.20
C PHE A 429 14.69 12.24 -12.38
N GLU A 430 14.61 13.50 -12.82
CA GLU A 430 15.77 14.41 -12.88
C GLU A 430 16.34 14.72 -11.49
N ILE A 431 15.49 14.82 -10.47
CA ILE A 431 15.95 15.02 -9.09
C ILE A 431 16.59 13.73 -8.57
N ILE A 432 16.01 12.56 -8.86
CA ILE A 432 16.58 11.25 -8.50
C ILE A 432 17.92 11.07 -9.18
N ASP A 433 18.03 11.35 -10.47
CA ASP A 433 19.27 11.23 -11.27
C ASP A 433 20.44 11.99 -10.62
N ARG A 434 20.21 13.26 -10.23
CA ARG A 434 21.25 14.06 -9.53
C ARG A 434 21.59 13.52 -8.13
N ALA A 435 20.63 12.95 -7.43
CA ALA A 435 20.87 12.40 -6.09
C ALA A 435 21.69 11.10 -6.14
N LEU A 436 21.61 10.34 -7.23
CA LEU A 436 22.34 9.09 -7.39
C LEU A 436 23.87 9.29 -7.50
N ASP A 437 24.35 10.48 -7.88
CA ASP A 437 25.77 10.84 -7.82
C ASP A 437 26.35 10.65 -6.39
N ILE A 438 25.51 10.76 -5.34
CA ILE A 438 25.91 10.49 -3.95
C ILE A 438 26.16 8.99 -3.75
N ALA A 439 25.27 8.14 -4.28
CA ALA A 439 25.41 6.69 -4.14
C ALA A 439 26.56 6.14 -4.99
N ASP A 440 26.84 6.73 -6.16
CA ASP A 440 27.91 6.31 -7.05
C ASP A 440 29.29 6.41 -6.40
N GLN A 441 29.50 7.37 -5.49
CA GLN A 441 30.74 7.51 -4.74
C GLN A 441 31.02 6.34 -3.78
N ALA A 442 29.99 5.57 -3.43
CA ALA A 442 30.09 4.42 -2.54
C ALA A 442 30.25 3.08 -3.27
N VAL A 443 30.25 3.10 -4.61
CA VAL A 443 30.45 1.89 -5.43
C VAL A 443 31.90 1.43 -5.32
N THR A 444 32.07 0.16 -5.05
CA THR A 444 33.38 -0.50 -4.95
C THR A 444 33.49 -1.49 -6.07
N GLY A 445 34.29 -1.19 -7.10
CA GLY A 445 34.81 -1.98 -8.19
C GLY A 445 34.02 -3.11 -8.79
#